data_2261abacb6e6d5bfd2705d4646ee90b7
#
_entry.id   2261abacb6e6d5bfd2705d4646ee90b7
#
_cell.length_a   1.000
_cell.length_b   1.000
_cell.length_c   1.000
_cell.angle_alpha   90.00
_cell.angle_beta   90.00
_cell.angle_gamma   90.00
#
_symmetry.space_group_name_H-M   'P 1'
#
loop_
_entity.id
_entity.type
_entity.pdbx_description
1 polymer ?
#
loop_
_entity_poly.entity_id
_entity_poly.type
_entity_poly.pdbx_seq_one_letter_code
_entity_poly.pdbx_strand_id
1 'polypeptide(L)'
;MAGWCIRPPKGERRQPLANIKHNLAYSALLTMSTYLVPLILFPYISRVLGIENIGRIDTIDNLMDYCILFSMMGLTSVGIREIAKNKDNPETLGQTFTDLFALNLCSTLLIAAVFAIAVWFSPRLQDYGMLIPIGLCKLIANLFWIEWLYTGLEDFRYITLRSLILRTLFVISVFLLVRTQTDTAVYYALFVGITVGNAVCNWYHKRTFLHWDLRHAHLRRFLVPFIMLGLFSMLSAFYTKLSLPVLSFITDDHEAGSYATATRVFQVIIALVSALTGVMIPRMSVLMKEGKFDQVRAYASASFRLLFWFAAPVICFAEIFAPDIIRLFAGSGFDDAILPMRIIMLQLIIVGAEQIIVRQLLIPYRSDNAIVRAGILGVAVWLVLTIALVPALHSVGTCLVWIAAELAVLIVATIETRRSLDVSFPFRLFLLSCLYTLPYLLLGLFTLWMTDLMVLRLIIASILFIAYALLLEYKVYRTGIVEMIKGNKKVKR
;
A
#
# COMPACT_ATOMS: atom_id res chain seq x y z
N MET A 1 -5.85 -16.56 35.27
CA MET A 1 -7.04 -15.94 34.64
C MET A 1 -7.30 -14.61 35.34
N ALA A 2 -6.64 -13.54 34.92
CA ALA A 2 -6.79 -12.21 35.51
C ALA A 2 -7.73 -11.38 34.64
N GLY A 3 -8.83 -10.93 35.25
CA GLY A 3 -9.92 -10.23 34.61
C GLY A 3 -9.52 -8.88 34.01
N TRP A 4 -9.68 -8.76 32.71
CA TRP A 4 -9.65 -7.52 31.98
C TRP A 4 -11.07 -6.92 31.94
N CYS A 5 -11.49 -6.32 33.04
CA CYS A 5 -12.71 -5.50 33.09
C CYS A 5 -12.42 -4.13 32.46
N ILE A 6 -12.84 -3.91 31.23
CA ILE A 6 -12.96 -2.57 30.66
C ILE A 6 -14.26 -1.97 31.23
N ARG A 7 -14.13 -0.99 32.14
CA ARG A 7 -15.26 -0.17 32.60
C ARG A 7 -15.71 0.75 31.47
N PRO A 8 -17.02 0.96 31.25
CA PRO A 8 -17.51 1.94 30.29
C PRO A 8 -17.07 3.35 30.70
N PRO A 9 -16.74 4.23 29.72
CA PRO A 9 -16.28 5.58 30.02
C PRO A 9 -17.43 6.42 30.57
N LYS A 10 -17.25 6.97 31.78
CA LYS A 10 -18.10 8.03 32.35
C LYS A 10 -17.58 9.39 31.90
N GLY A 11 -18.46 10.19 31.28
CA GLY A 11 -18.34 11.64 31.14
C GLY A 11 -17.34 12.16 30.12
N GLU A 12 -17.68 13.25 29.44
CA GLU A 12 -16.82 14.01 28.51
C GLU A 12 -15.39 14.17 29.02
N ARG A 13 -14.49 13.29 28.62
CA ARG A 13 -13.05 13.47 28.79
C ARG A 13 -12.47 13.80 27.43
N ARG A 14 -12.03 15.05 27.26
CA ARG A 14 -11.00 15.37 26.28
C ARG A 14 -9.89 14.32 26.47
N GLN A 15 -9.68 13.45 25.49
CA GLN A 15 -8.62 12.45 25.59
C GLN A 15 -7.30 13.17 25.87
N PRO A 16 -6.55 12.80 26.91
CA PRO A 16 -5.29 13.45 27.21
C PRO A 16 -4.33 13.22 26.02
N LEU A 17 -3.53 14.24 25.69
CA LEU A 17 -2.50 14.22 24.61
C LEU A 17 -1.61 12.98 24.66
N ALA A 18 -1.47 12.36 25.83
CA ALA A 18 -0.77 11.09 26.03
C ALA A 18 -1.42 9.92 25.25
N ASN A 19 -2.74 9.83 25.18
CA ASN A 19 -3.44 8.77 24.44
C ASN A 19 -3.23 8.89 22.94
N ILE A 20 -3.20 10.11 22.38
CA ILE A 20 -2.95 10.34 20.95
C ILE A 20 -1.54 9.89 20.56
N LYS A 21 -0.52 10.19 21.37
CA LYS A 21 0.87 9.76 21.11
C LYS A 21 1.01 8.23 21.15
N HIS A 22 0.37 7.56 22.10
CA HIS A 22 0.38 6.09 22.19
C HIS A 22 -0.35 5.45 21.00
N ASN A 23 -1.52 5.97 20.61
CA ASN A 23 -2.26 5.49 19.46
C ASN A 23 -1.46 5.66 18.15
N LEU A 24 -0.76 6.79 17.99
CA LEU A 24 0.12 7.03 16.86
C LEU A 24 1.29 6.03 16.83
N ALA A 25 1.91 5.75 17.98
CA ALA A 25 3.00 4.78 18.07
C ALA A 25 2.53 3.36 17.72
N TYR A 26 1.37 2.93 18.23
CA TYR A 26 0.77 1.64 17.88
C TYR A 26 0.44 1.54 16.38
N SER A 27 -0.17 2.58 15.82
CA SER A 27 -0.47 2.63 14.37
C SER A 27 0.80 2.59 13.52
N ALA A 28 1.84 3.31 13.91
CA ALA A 28 3.15 3.26 13.24
C ALA A 28 3.78 1.87 13.30
N LEU A 29 3.77 1.22 14.47
CA LEU A 29 4.30 -0.13 14.66
C LEU A 29 3.53 -1.16 13.81
N LEU A 30 2.20 -1.05 13.76
CA LEU A 30 1.36 -1.88 12.91
C LEU A 30 1.72 -1.70 11.44
N THR A 31 1.83 -0.46 10.99
CA THR A 31 2.20 -0.13 9.60
C THR A 31 3.59 -0.65 9.25
N MET A 32 4.58 -0.44 10.11
CA MET A 32 5.94 -0.98 9.91
C MET A 32 5.92 -2.51 9.78
N SER A 33 5.17 -3.21 10.63
CA SER A 33 5.09 -4.67 10.56
C SER A 33 4.47 -5.19 9.26
N THR A 34 3.61 -4.39 8.60
CA THR A 34 3.00 -4.74 7.30
C THR A 34 4.04 -4.83 6.19
N TYR A 35 5.10 -4.02 6.25
CA TYR A 35 6.17 -4.03 5.25
C TYR A 35 7.36 -4.91 5.66
N LEU A 36 7.68 -4.98 6.97
CA LEU A 36 8.81 -5.76 7.46
C LEU A 36 8.59 -7.27 7.36
N VAL A 37 7.39 -7.75 7.64
CA VAL A 37 7.12 -9.21 7.59
C VAL A 37 7.31 -9.77 6.17
N PRO A 38 6.73 -9.21 5.11
CA PRO A 38 7.02 -9.66 3.75
C PRO A 38 8.50 -9.51 3.36
N LEU A 39 9.16 -8.44 3.78
CA LEU A 39 10.58 -8.20 3.46
C LEU A 39 11.49 -9.30 4.03
N ILE A 40 11.23 -9.75 5.26
CA ILE A 40 12.00 -10.81 5.92
C ILE A 40 11.66 -12.19 5.36
N LEU A 41 10.39 -12.42 5.07
CA LEU A 41 9.88 -13.74 4.70
C LEU A 41 10.08 -14.06 3.21
N PHE A 42 9.99 -13.04 2.35
CA PHE A 42 10.03 -13.23 0.90
C PHE A 42 11.34 -13.90 0.42
N PRO A 43 12.54 -13.55 0.92
CA PRO A 43 13.76 -14.24 0.53
C PRO A 43 13.77 -15.74 0.80
N TYR A 44 13.06 -16.18 1.81
CA TYR A 44 12.89 -17.61 2.11
C TYR A 44 11.89 -18.28 1.16
N ILE A 45 10.66 -17.72 1.09
CA ILE A 45 9.59 -18.35 0.32
C ILE A 45 9.85 -18.33 -1.19
N SER A 46 10.51 -17.31 -1.71
CA SER A 46 10.90 -17.25 -3.13
C SER A 46 11.82 -18.40 -3.52
N ARG A 47 12.79 -18.72 -2.67
CA ARG A 47 13.73 -19.84 -2.90
C ARG A 47 13.08 -21.20 -2.74
N VAL A 48 12.07 -21.31 -1.85
CA VAL A 48 11.38 -22.58 -1.59
C VAL A 48 10.32 -22.84 -2.66
N LEU A 49 9.45 -21.86 -2.94
CA LEU A 49 8.29 -22.06 -3.82
C LEU A 49 8.60 -21.84 -5.30
N GLY A 50 9.57 -20.99 -5.63
CA GLY A 50 9.90 -20.62 -7.00
C GLY A 50 8.93 -19.56 -7.58
N ILE A 51 9.32 -19.04 -8.76
CA ILE A 51 8.69 -17.87 -9.37
C ILE A 51 7.23 -18.15 -9.80
N GLU A 52 6.97 -19.31 -10.38
CA GLU A 52 5.64 -19.69 -10.88
C GLU A 52 4.62 -19.82 -9.74
N ASN A 53 4.97 -20.53 -8.65
CA ASN A 53 4.09 -20.68 -7.50
C ASN A 53 3.82 -19.35 -6.79
N ILE A 54 4.80 -18.46 -6.74
CA ILE A 54 4.59 -17.09 -6.24
C ILE A 54 3.61 -16.35 -7.15
N GLY A 55 3.77 -16.45 -8.48
CA GLY A 55 2.85 -15.88 -9.44
C GLY A 55 1.42 -16.38 -9.24
N ARG A 56 1.24 -17.71 -9.07
CA ARG A 56 -0.06 -18.34 -8.80
C ARG A 56 -0.72 -17.80 -7.52
N ILE A 57 0.03 -17.76 -6.42
CA ILE A 57 -0.47 -17.25 -5.14
C ILE A 57 -0.86 -15.77 -5.26
N ASP A 58 0.02 -14.95 -5.81
CA ASP A 58 -0.21 -13.51 -5.92
C ASP A 58 -1.35 -13.18 -6.87
N THR A 59 -1.55 -13.95 -7.95
CA THR A 59 -2.69 -13.81 -8.85
C THR A 59 -4.00 -14.01 -8.10
N ILE A 60 -4.14 -15.12 -7.38
CA ILE A 60 -5.35 -15.41 -6.62
C ILE A 60 -5.52 -14.44 -5.45
N ASP A 61 -4.45 -14.10 -4.74
CA ASP A 61 -4.52 -13.18 -3.62
C ASP A 61 -4.94 -11.78 -4.02
N ASN A 62 -4.39 -11.22 -5.12
CA ASN A 62 -4.83 -9.94 -5.67
C ASN A 62 -6.26 -9.98 -6.20
N LEU A 63 -6.69 -11.10 -6.80
CA LEU A 63 -8.07 -11.28 -7.23
C LEU A 63 -9.03 -11.30 -6.03
N MET A 64 -8.66 -11.98 -4.92
CA MET A 64 -9.42 -11.96 -3.68
C MET A 64 -9.43 -10.58 -3.03
N ASP A 65 -8.31 -9.87 -3.03
CA ASP A 65 -8.24 -8.48 -2.56
C ASP A 65 -9.18 -7.56 -3.36
N TYR A 66 -9.32 -7.83 -4.66
CA TYR A 66 -10.27 -7.11 -5.51
C TYR A 66 -11.73 -7.45 -5.14
N CYS A 67 -12.03 -8.73 -4.93
CA CYS A 67 -13.33 -9.15 -4.41
C CYS A 67 -13.65 -8.52 -3.06
N ILE A 68 -12.68 -8.45 -2.15
CA ILE A 68 -12.80 -7.77 -0.86
C ILE A 68 -13.07 -6.27 -1.04
N LEU A 69 -12.38 -5.61 -1.96
CA LEU A 69 -12.60 -4.20 -2.27
C LEU A 69 -14.04 -3.94 -2.72
N PHE A 70 -14.58 -4.78 -3.60
CA PHE A 70 -15.98 -4.71 -4.04
C PHE A 70 -16.97 -5.04 -2.91
N SER A 71 -16.66 -6.01 -2.06
CA SER A 71 -17.55 -6.37 -0.96
C SER A 71 -17.59 -5.32 0.14
N MET A 72 -16.45 -4.70 0.46
CA MET A 72 -16.34 -3.68 1.49
C MET A 72 -16.76 -2.29 1.00
N MET A 73 -16.58 -1.98 -0.30
CA MET A 73 -16.87 -0.65 -0.87
C MET A 73 -16.41 0.50 0.03
N GLY A 74 -17.32 1.39 0.45
CA GLY A 74 -17.06 2.51 1.36
C GLY A 74 -17.09 2.17 2.85
N LEU A 75 -17.26 0.89 3.23
CA LEU A 75 -17.47 0.44 4.61
C LEU A 75 -16.40 0.95 5.58
N THR A 76 -15.14 0.87 5.22
CA THR A 76 -14.05 1.31 6.09
C THR A 76 -14.22 2.78 6.50
N SER A 77 -14.49 3.66 5.54
CA SER A 77 -14.64 5.10 5.81
C SER A 77 -15.96 5.43 6.52
N VAL A 78 -17.08 4.86 6.05
CA VAL A 78 -18.40 5.04 6.67
C VAL A 78 -18.41 4.45 8.08
N GLY A 79 -17.88 3.23 8.22
CA GLY A 79 -17.85 2.50 9.49
C GLY A 79 -17.08 3.23 10.57
N ILE A 80 -15.84 3.63 10.29
CA ILE A 80 -15.00 4.37 11.25
C ILE A 80 -15.74 5.66 11.69
N ARG A 81 -16.29 6.42 10.73
CA ARG A 81 -16.99 7.68 11.01
C ARG A 81 -18.25 7.48 11.85
N GLU A 82 -19.10 6.54 11.48
CA GLU A 82 -20.40 6.36 12.15
C GLU A 82 -20.25 5.65 13.52
N ILE A 83 -19.28 4.73 13.66
CA ILE A 83 -18.92 4.15 14.96
C ILE A 83 -18.37 5.22 15.91
N ALA A 84 -17.45 6.08 15.44
CA ALA A 84 -16.89 7.15 16.25
C ALA A 84 -17.97 8.15 16.76
N LYS A 85 -19.01 8.41 15.95
CA LYS A 85 -20.14 9.26 16.37
C LYS A 85 -21.03 8.63 17.44
N ASN A 86 -21.18 7.31 17.41
CA ASN A 86 -22.12 6.58 18.26
C ASN A 86 -21.45 5.82 19.41
N LYS A 87 -20.14 6.00 19.63
CA LYS A 87 -19.35 5.24 20.59
C LYS A 87 -19.80 5.35 22.05
N ASP A 88 -20.44 6.46 22.40
CA ASP A 88 -20.84 6.76 23.78
C ASP A 88 -22.22 6.18 24.16
N ASN A 89 -23.01 5.70 23.18
CA ASN A 89 -24.32 5.09 23.42
C ASN A 89 -24.35 3.64 22.90
N PRO A 90 -24.42 2.62 23.79
CA PRO A 90 -24.38 1.21 23.42
C PRO A 90 -25.48 0.76 22.45
N GLU A 91 -26.71 1.33 22.56
CA GLU A 91 -27.83 0.96 21.71
C GLU A 91 -27.63 1.46 20.27
N THR A 92 -27.28 2.74 20.11
CA THR A 92 -27.03 3.33 18.80
C THR A 92 -25.76 2.73 18.17
N LEU A 93 -24.75 2.39 18.97
CA LEU A 93 -23.55 1.70 18.52
C LEU A 93 -23.90 0.31 17.98
N GLY A 94 -24.69 -0.48 18.72
CA GLY A 94 -25.16 -1.80 18.32
C GLY A 94 -25.99 -1.76 17.03
N GLN A 95 -26.92 -0.81 16.92
CA GLN A 95 -27.72 -0.62 15.71
C GLN A 95 -26.84 -0.21 14.50
N THR A 96 -25.94 0.75 14.69
CA THR A 96 -25.02 1.19 13.63
C THR A 96 -24.12 0.02 13.14
N PHE A 97 -23.61 -0.76 14.07
CA PHE A 97 -22.83 -1.95 13.72
C PHE A 97 -23.67 -2.96 12.94
N THR A 98 -24.89 -3.24 13.39
CA THR A 98 -25.81 -4.19 12.73
C THR A 98 -26.13 -3.77 11.29
N ASP A 99 -26.47 -2.48 11.08
CA ASP A 99 -26.78 -1.94 9.75
C ASP A 99 -25.59 -2.06 8.78
N LEU A 100 -24.39 -1.69 9.24
CA LEU A 100 -23.16 -1.73 8.43
C LEU A 100 -22.70 -3.16 8.17
N PHE A 101 -22.77 -4.04 9.17
CA PHE A 101 -22.40 -5.44 9.02
C PHE A 101 -23.35 -6.16 8.07
N ALA A 102 -24.66 -5.89 8.14
CA ALA A 102 -25.65 -6.47 7.23
C ALA A 102 -25.42 -6.05 5.78
N LEU A 103 -25.07 -4.77 5.52
CA LEU A 103 -24.67 -4.31 4.19
C LEU A 103 -23.43 -5.07 3.68
N ASN A 104 -22.41 -5.18 4.52
CA ASN A 104 -21.18 -5.92 4.17
C ASN A 104 -21.46 -7.41 3.94
N LEU A 105 -22.36 -8.03 4.73
CA LEU A 105 -22.77 -9.42 4.53
C LEU A 105 -23.43 -9.61 3.17
N CYS A 106 -24.41 -8.77 2.82
CA CYS A 106 -25.11 -8.85 1.54
C CYS A 106 -24.13 -8.65 0.35
N SER A 107 -23.26 -7.66 0.42
CA SER A 107 -22.27 -7.41 -0.65
C SER A 107 -21.24 -8.54 -0.74
N THR A 108 -20.76 -9.08 0.40
CA THR A 108 -19.78 -10.18 0.41
C THR A 108 -20.41 -11.46 -0.19
N LEU A 109 -21.65 -11.80 0.18
CA LEU A 109 -22.34 -12.94 -0.40
C LEU A 109 -22.58 -12.78 -1.91
N LEU A 110 -22.96 -11.59 -2.34
CA LEU A 110 -23.11 -11.28 -3.77
C LEU A 110 -21.79 -11.47 -4.52
N ILE A 111 -20.71 -10.88 -4.04
CA ILE A 111 -19.40 -10.98 -4.67
C ILE A 111 -18.87 -12.42 -4.64
N ALA A 112 -19.06 -13.14 -3.53
CA ALA A 112 -18.68 -14.55 -3.44
C ALA A 112 -19.44 -15.42 -4.45
N ALA A 113 -20.74 -15.16 -4.65
CA ALA A 113 -21.55 -15.85 -5.65
C ALA A 113 -21.09 -15.54 -7.09
N VAL A 114 -20.85 -14.25 -7.39
CA VAL A 114 -20.31 -13.83 -8.70
C VAL A 114 -18.95 -14.46 -8.97
N PHE A 115 -18.06 -14.50 -7.97
CA PHE A 115 -16.76 -15.14 -8.11
C PHE A 115 -16.87 -16.65 -8.30
N ALA A 116 -17.75 -17.34 -7.56
CA ALA A 116 -18.00 -18.77 -7.72
C ALA A 116 -18.52 -19.10 -9.14
N ILE A 117 -19.42 -18.26 -9.68
CA ILE A 117 -19.89 -18.35 -11.06
C ILE A 117 -18.72 -18.15 -12.03
N ALA A 118 -17.87 -17.15 -11.82
CA ALA A 118 -16.70 -16.92 -12.67
C ALA A 118 -15.74 -18.10 -12.67
N VAL A 119 -15.49 -18.74 -11.50
CA VAL A 119 -14.69 -19.97 -11.40
C VAL A 119 -15.32 -21.10 -12.20
N TRP A 120 -16.66 -21.25 -12.12
CA TRP A 120 -17.37 -22.30 -12.84
C TRP A 120 -17.20 -22.19 -14.38
N PHE A 121 -17.21 -20.98 -14.92
CA PHE A 121 -17.10 -20.75 -16.36
C PHE A 121 -15.66 -20.57 -16.86
N SER A 122 -14.68 -20.42 -16.00
CA SER A 122 -13.29 -20.16 -16.39
C SER A 122 -12.40 -21.37 -16.12
N PRO A 123 -11.98 -22.15 -17.15
CA PRO A 123 -11.00 -23.23 -16.97
C PRO A 123 -9.71 -22.73 -16.31
N ARG A 124 -9.24 -21.53 -16.70
CA ARG A 124 -8.03 -20.93 -16.14
C ARG A 124 -8.11 -20.73 -14.61
N LEU A 125 -9.29 -20.34 -14.08
CA LEU A 125 -9.49 -20.25 -12.64
C LEU A 125 -9.50 -21.63 -11.98
N GLN A 126 -10.10 -22.64 -12.64
CA GLN A 126 -10.14 -24.02 -12.10
C GLN A 126 -8.74 -24.61 -11.96
N ASP A 127 -7.78 -24.25 -12.82
CA ASP A 127 -6.38 -24.71 -12.77
C ASP A 127 -5.63 -24.28 -11.49
N TYR A 128 -6.11 -23.28 -10.77
CA TYR A 128 -5.54 -22.90 -9.47
C TYR A 128 -5.92 -23.85 -8.33
N GLY A 129 -6.87 -24.77 -8.54
CA GLY A 129 -7.18 -25.86 -7.62
C GLY A 129 -7.47 -25.39 -6.19
N MET A 130 -6.65 -25.86 -5.23
CA MET A 130 -6.84 -25.55 -3.81
C MET A 130 -6.63 -24.08 -3.42
N LEU A 131 -6.00 -23.27 -4.27
CA LEU A 131 -5.84 -21.83 -3.97
C LEU A 131 -7.17 -21.08 -4.02
N ILE A 132 -8.13 -21.52 -4.86
CA ILE A 132 -9.48 -20.92 -4.95
C ILE A 132 -10.27 -21.01 -3.64
N PRO A 133 -10.51 -22.20 -3.05
CA PRO A 133 -11.26 -22.30 -1.81
C PRO A 133 -10.55 -21.61 -0.63
N ILE A 134 -9.21 -21.62 -0.59
CA ILE A 134 -8.43 -20.88 0.40
C ILE A 134 -8.66 -19.36 0.24
N GLY A 135 -8.64 -18.86 -1.01
CA GLY A 135 -8.94 -17.45 -1.31
C GLY A 135 -10.38 -17.06 -0.93
N LEU A 136 -11.37 -17.90 -1.23
CA LEU A 136 -12.76 -17.69 -0.79
C LEU A 136 -12.87 -17.65 0.74
N CYS A 137 -12.10 -18.47 1.45
CA CYS A 137 -12.02 -18.39 2.91
C CYS A 137 -11.49 -17.02 3.36
N LYS A 138 -10.50 -16.41 2.65
CA LYS A 138 -10.03 -15.04 2.91
C LYS A 138 -11.16 -14.02 2.75
N LEU A 139 -11.94 -14.10 1.67
CA LEU A 139 -13.07 -13.20 1.41
C LEU A 139 -14.13 -13.29 2.52
N ILE A 140 -14.51 -14.50 2.91
CA ILE A 140 -15.49 -14.74 3.99
C ILE A 140 -14.93 -14.29 5.35
N ALA A 141 -13.67 -14.61 5.65
CA ALA A 141 -13.03 -14.19 6.88
C ALA A 141 -12.94 -12.66 7.00
N ASN A 142 -12.73 -11.96 5.89
CA ASN A 142 -12.69 -10.51 5.87
C ASN A 142 -14.01 -9.87 6.31
N LEU A 143 -15.17 -10.49 6.04
CA LEU A 143 -16.47 -10.05 6.57
C LEU A 143 -16.46 -9.94 8.11
N PHE A 144 -15.80 -10.89 8.79
CA PHE A 144 -15.70 -10.95 10.24
C PHE A 144 -14.48 -10.21 10.82
N TRP A 145 -13.59 -9.69 9.99
CA TRP A 145 -12.42 -8.95 10.45
C TRP A 145 -12.78 -7.63 11.15
N ILE A 146 -13.88 -6.98 10.80
CA ILE A 146 -14.50 -5.81 11.45
C ILE A 146 -13.51 -4.79 12.09
N GLU A 147 -12.35 -4.57 11.48
CA GLU A 147 -11.32 -3.67 12.02
C GLU A 147 -11.78 -2.21 12.05
N TRP A 148 -12.70 -1.83 11.14
CA TRP A 148 -13.34 -0.53 11.12
C TRP A 148 -14.10 -0.19 12.42
N LEU A 149 -14.64 -1.21 13.14
CA LEU A 149 -15.26 -1.05 14.44
C LEU A 149 -14.23 -0.58 15.49
N TYR A 150 -13.11 -1.30 15.61
CA TYR A 150 -12.08 -1.00 16.61
C TYR A 150 -11.33 0.29 16.28
N THR A 151 -11.14 0.62 14.99
CA THR A 151 -10.57 1.90 14.55
C THR A 151 -11.51 3.06 14.91
N GLY A 152 -12.83 2.90 14.73
CA GLY A 152 -13.83 3.87 15.14
C GLY A 152 -13.91 4.06 16.66
N LEU A 153 -13.65 3.02 17.43
CA LEU A 153 -13.52 3.06 18.90
C LEU A 153 -12.16 3.56 19.39
N GLU A 154 -11.20 3.78 18.45
CA GLU A 154 -9.84 4.23 18.76
C GLU A 154 -9.00 3.21 19.59
N ASP A 155 -9.33 1.92 19.52
CA ASP A 155 -8.62 0.86 20.26
C ASP A 155 -7.42 0.31 19.44
N PHE A 156 -6.48 1.20 19.14
CA PHE A 156 -5.27 0.86 18.37
C PHE A 156 -4.35 -0.11 19.10
N ARG A 157 -4.37 -0.12 20.42
CA ARG A 157 -3.58 -1.07 21.22
C ARG A 157 -4.00 -2.51 20.93
N TYR A 158 -5.29 -2.78 20.98
CA TYR A 158 -5.83 -4.11 20.69
C TYR A 158 -5.50 -4.54 19.25
N ILE A 159 -5.80 -3.67 18.26
CA ILE A 159 -5.52 -3.93 16.84
C ILE A 159 -4.05 -4.32 16.65
N THR A 160 -3.12 -3.53 17.21
CA THR A 160 -1.68 -3.71 17.01
C THR A 160 -1.16 -4.98 17.65
N LEU A 161 -1.44 -5.19 18.94
CA LEU A 161 -0.94 -6.38 19.67
C LEU A 161 -1.43 -7.68 19.05
N ARG A 162 -2.72 -7.77 18.76
CA ARG A 162 -3.31 -8.93 18.10
C ARG A 162 -2.65 -9.20 16.75
N SER A 163 -2.54 -8.16 15.90
CA SER A 163 -1.98 -8.30 14.55
C SER A 163 -0.50 -8.70 14.59
N LEU A 164 0.28 -8.17 15.52
CA LEU A 164 1.69 -8.55 15.70
C LEU A 164 1.83 -10.02 16.12
N ILE A 165 1.01 -10.47 17.08
CA ILE A 165 1.03 -11.87 17.53
C ILE A 165 0.73 -12.80 16.35
N LEU A 166 -0.35 -12.55 15.59
CA LEU A 166 -0.74 -13.38 14.46
C LEU A 166 0.32 -13.38 13.34
N ARG A 167 0.94 -12.23 13.07
CA ARG A 167 2.05 -12.15 12.08
C ARG A 167 3.29 -12.90 12.54
N THR A 168 3.62 -12.84 13.84
CA THR A 168 4.75 -13.61 14.39
C THR A 168 4.49 -15.11 14.29
N LEU A 169 3.28 -15.55 14.66
CA LEU A 169 2.88 -16.95 14.50
C LEU A 169 2.94 -17.39 13.04
N PHE A 170 2.47 -16.55 12.12
CA PHE A 170 2.55 -16.82 10.69
C PHE A 170 4.01 -17.02 10.24
N VAL A 171 4.91 -16.12 10.59
CA VAL A 171 6.34 -16.23 10.22
C VAL A 171 6.93 -17.53 10.73
N ILE A 172 6.70 -17.86 12.01
CA ILE A 172 7.16 -19.11 12.62
C ILE A 172 6.57 -20.32 11.88
N SER A 173 5.28 -20.30 11.60
CA SER A 173 4.60 -21.41 10.92
C SER A 173 5.11 -21.63 9.50
N VAL A 174 5.43 -20.56 8.77
CA VAL A 174 6.00 -20.67 7.42
C VAL A 174 7.36 -21.34 7.46
N PHE A 175 8.26 -20.95 8.35
CA PHE A 175 9.57 -21.60 8.48
C PHE A 175 9.50 -23.08 8.90
N LEU A 176 8.44 -23.46 9.63
CA LEU A 176 8.27 -24.83 10.08
C LEU A 176 7.60 -25.74 9.03
N LEU A 177 6.62 -25.22 8.29
CA LEU A 177 5.69 -26.01 7.47
C LEU A 177 5.92 -25.89 5.96
N VAL A 178 6.54 -24.79 5.48
CA VAL A 178 6.76 -24.54 4.04
C VAL A 178 8.22 -24.87 3.72
N ARG A 179 8.48 -26.01 3.10
CA ARG A 179 9.85 -26.51 2.83
C ARG A 179 10.09 -26.92 1.40
N THR A 180 9.03 -27.16 0.64
CA THR A 180 9.09 -27.66 -0.74
C THR A 180 8.18 -26.84 -1.66
N GLN A 181 8.40 -26.97 -2.96
CA GLN A 181 7.55 -26.29 -3.96
C GLN A 181 6.09 -26.76 -3.92
N THR A 182 5.83 -27.98 -3.45
CA THR A 182 4.50 -28.54 -3.31
C THR A 182 3.69 -27.91 -2.17
N ASP A 183 4.35 -27.17 -1.25
CA ASP A 183 3.71 -26.54 -0.10
C ASP A 183 3.04 -25.19 -0.43
N THR A 184 2.84 -24.90 -1.72
CA THR A 184 2.18 -23.69 -2.22
C THR A 184 0.84 -23.42 -1.56
N ALA A 185 -0.03 -24.43 -1.49
CA ALA A 185 -1.34 -24.31 -0.83
C ALA A 185 -1.20 -24.13 0.68
N VAL A 186 -0.22 -24.79 1.32
CA VAL A 186 0.07 -24.63 2.76
C VAL A 186 0.49 -23.20 3.06
N TYR A 187 1.43 -22.64 2.27
CA TYR A 187 1.84 -21.25 2.44
C TYR A 187 0.66 -20.28 2.30
N TYR A 188 -0.16 -20.46 1.26
CA TYR A 188 -1.31 -19.57 1.05
C TYR A 188 -2.37 -19.73 2.16
N ALA A 189 -2.60 -20.94 2.66
CA ALA A 189 -3.47 -21.17 3.79
C ALA A 189 -2.96 -20.50 5.08
N LEU A 190 -1.66 -20.55 5.36
CA LEU A 190 -1.05 -19.83 6.48
C LEU A 190 -1.19 -18.32 6.32
N PHE A 191 -1.00 -17.79 5.11
CA PHE A 191 -1.16 -16.36 4.81
C PHE A 191 -2.62 -15.91 5.03
N VAL A 192 -3.59 -16.65 4.51
CA VAL A 192 -5.02 -16.41 4.75
C VAL A 192 -5.37 -16.60 6.23
N GLY A 193 -4.67 -17.51 6.92
CA GLY A 193 -4.78 -17.76 8.35
C GLY A 193 -4.59 -16.49 9.21
N ILE A 194 -3.81 -15.51 8.77
CA ILE A 194 -3.70 -14.20 9.44
C ILE A 194 -5.08 -13.52 9.42
N THR A 195 -5.75 -13.48 8.28
CA THR A 195 -7.08 -12.86 8.12
C THR A 195 -8.12 -13.58 8.96
N VAL A 196 -8.12 -14.90 8.91
CA VAL A 196 -9.01 -15.77 9.73
C VAL A 196 -8.76 -15.55 11.23
N GLY A 197 -7.50 -15.55 11.66
CA GLY A 197 -7.14 -15.32 13.06
C GLY A 197 -7.57 -13.93 13.54
N ASN A 198 -7.35 -12.89 12.72
CA ASN A 198 -7.84 -11.54 13.00
C ASN A 198 -9.38 -11.51 13.11
N ALA A 199 -10.08 -12.18 12.21
CA ALA A 199 -11.54 -12.25 12.20
C ALA A 199 -12.07 -12.93 13.48
N VAL A 200 -11.52 -14.09 13.84
CA VAL A 200 -11.90 -14.83 15.04
C VAL A 200 -11.65 -14.03 16.31
N CYS A 201 -10.47 -13.43 16.46
CA CYS A 201 -10.14 -12.60 17.62
C CYS A 201 -11.09 -11.41 17.74
N ASN A 202 -11.35 -10.69 16.63
CA ASN A 202 -12.25 -9.55 16.62
C ASN A 202 -13.69 -9.94 16.95
N TRP A 203 -14.16 -11.02 16.35
CA TRP A 203 -15.51 -11.50 16.57
C TRP A 203 -15.74 -11.98 18.00
N TYR A 204 -14.74 -12.60 18.62
CA TYR A 204 -14.79 -12.99 20.02
C TYR A 204 -14.75 -11.76 20.94
N HIS A 205 -13.82 -10.82 20.71
CA HIS A 205 -13.65 -9.65 21.55
C HIS A 205 -14.87 -8.72 21.52
N LYS A 206 -15.55 -8.52 20.38
CA LYS A 206 -16.75 -7.67 20.31
C LYS A 206 -17.90 -8.19 21.18
N ARG A 207 -18.00 -9.50 21.43
CA ARG A 207 -19.06 -10.10 22.28
C ARG A 207 -19.04 -9.55 23.70
N THR A 208 -17.94 -8.99 24.15
CA THR A 208 -17.80 -8.49 25.52
C THR A 208 -18.45 -7.12 25.75
N PHE A 209 -18.73 -6.37 24.68
CA PHE A 209 -19.20 -4.98 24.82
C PHE A 209 -20.27 -4.56 23.79
N LEU A 210 -20.57 -5.38 22.78
CA LEU A 210 -21.49 -5.02 21.70
C LEU A 210 -22.65 -5.99 21.60
N HIS A 211 -23.89 -5.47 21.75
CA HIS A 211 -25.12 -6.17 21.44
C HIS A 211 -25.56 -5.82 20.01
N TRP A 212 -25.91 -6.80 19.21
CA TRP A 212 -26.33 -6.63 17.83
C TRP A 212 -27.39 -7.68 17.45
N ASP A 213 -28.30 -7.29 16.55
CA ASP A 213 -29.37 -8.16 16.04
C ASP A 213 -29.66 -7.88 14.58
N LEU A 214 -29.38 -8.83 13.69
CA LEU A 214 -29.62 -8.70 12.25
C LEU A 214 -31.10 -8.55 11.88
N ARG A 215 -32.03 -8.94 12.74
CA ARG A 215 -33.46 -8.81 12.47
C ARG A 215 -33.91 -7.35 12.38
N HIS A 216 -33.18 -6.46 13.00
CA HIS A 216 -33.45 -5.02 13.02
C HIS A 216 -32.54 -4.20 12.12
N ALA A 217 -31.91 -4.84 11.11
CA ALA A 217 -31.00 -4.14 10.20
C ALA A 217 -31.73 -3.21 9.22
N HIS A 218 -31.29 -1.96 9.14
CA HIS A 218 -31.81 -0.92 8.24
C HIS A 218 -30.81 -0.63 7.11
N LEU A 219 -30.76 -1.49 6.09
CA LEU A 219 -29.77 -1.41 5.00
C LEU A 219 -29.76 -0.07 4.25
N ARG A 220 -30.97 0.53 4.04
CA ARG A 220 -31.12 1.77 3.26
C ARG A 220 -30.41 2.97 3.88
N ARG A 221 -30.20 2.96 5.21
CA ARG A 221 -29.60 4.07 5.96
C ARG A 221 -28.20 4.43 5.48
N PHE A 222 -27.38 3.44 5.18
CA PHE A 222 -25.97 3.63 4.79
C PHE A 222 -25.68 3.24 3.36
N LEU A 223 -26.66 2.76 2.58
CA LEU A 223 -26.45 2.23 1.23
C LEU A 223 -25.82 3.27 0.29
N VAL A 224 -26.33 4.50 0.28
CA VAL A 224 -25.81 5.56 -0.60
C VAL A 224 -24.39 5.97 -0.23
N PRO A 225 -24.04 6.31 1.02
CA PRO A 225 -22.65 6.58 1.40
C PRO A 225 -21.71 5.41 1.17
N PHE A 226 -22.18 4.17 1.37
CA PHE A 226 -21.42 2.94 1.15
C PHE A 226 -21.02 2.79 -0.34
N ILE A 227 -21.96 2.97 -1.26
CA ILE A 227 -21.70 2.87 -2.71
C ILE A 227 -20.83 4.05 -3.18
N MET A 228 -21.16 5.28 -2.81
CA MET A 228 -20.45 6.48 -3.29
C MET A 228 -18.98 6.49 -2.89
N LEU A 229 -18.68 6.24 -1.61
CA LEU A 229 -17.30 6.18 -1.13
C LEU A 229 -16.57 4.94 -1.67
N GLY A 230 -17.31 3.86 -1.95
CA GLY A 230 -16.78 2.67 -2.59
C GLY A 230 -16.31 2.93 -4.00
N LEU A 231 -17.15 3.54 -4.83
CA LEU A 231 -16.81 3.88 -6.21
C LEU A 231 -15.56 4.76 -6.30
N PHE A 232 -15.44 5.74 -5.39
CA PHE A 232 -14.25 6.58 -5.31
C PHE A 232 -12.98 5.77 -4.99
N SER A 233 -13.05 4.85 -4.02
CA SER A 233 -11.92 3.99 -3.63
C SER A 233 -11.53 3.01 -4.73
N MET A 234 -12.50 2.57 -5.55
CA MET A 234 -12.26 1.64 -6.65
C MET A 234 -11.43 2.23 -7.77
N LEU A 235 -11.61 3.52 -8.10
CA LEU A 235 -10.89 4.16 -9.21
C LEU A 235 -9.37 4.04 -9.07
N SER A 236 -8.84 4.29 -7.88
CA SER A 236 -7.39 4.19 -7.64
C SER A 236 -6.91 2.74 -7.51
N ALA A 237 -7.75 1.84 -6.97
CA ALA A 237 -7.39 0.44 -6.82
C ALA A 237 -7.47 -0.35 -8.13
N PHE A 238 -8.19 0.16 -9.14
CA PHE A 238 -8.49 -0.58 -10.37
C PHE A 238 -7.21 -1.04 -11.08
N TYR A 239 -6.30 -0.15 -11.38
CA TYR A 239 -5.07 -0.48 -12.10
C TYR A 239 -3.93 -0.97 -11.18
N THR A 240 -3.97 -0.67 -9.87
CA THR A 240 -2.90 -1.09 -8.95
C THR A 240 -3.00 -2.56 -8.54
N LYS A 241 -4.21 -3.09 -8.42
CA LYS A 241 -4.44 -4.46 -7.96
C LYS A 241 -4.81 -5.44 -9.08
N LEU A 242 -5.44 -4.95 -10.15
CA LEU A 242 -5.92 -5.80 -11.25
C LEU A 242 -4.82 -6.13 -12.26
N SER A 243 -3.76 -5.33 -12.35
CA SER A 243 -2.67 -5.52 -13.32
C SER A 243 -2.04 -6.91 -13.23
N LEU A 244 -1.81 -7.44 -12.03
CA LEU A 244 -1.17 -8.75 -11.85
C LEU A 244 -2.09 -9.90 -12.28
N PRO A 245 -3.36 -10.02 -11.81
CA PRO A 245 -4.28 -11.03 -12.33
C PRO A 245 -4.47 -10.95 -13.85
N VAL A 246 -4.63 -9.75 -14.39
CA VAL A 246 -4.79 -9.56 -15.85
C VAL A 246 -3.55 -10.05 -16.61
N LEU A 247 -2.34 -9.75 -16.12
CA LEU A 247 -1.10 -10.28 -16.68
C LEU A 247 -1.11 -11.81 -16.69
N SER A 248 -1.38 -12.46 -15.55
CA SER A 248 -1.42 -13.92 -15.45
C SER A 248 -2.46 -14.56 -16.37
N PHE A 249 -3.63 -13.90 -16.58
CA PHE A 249 -4.66 -14.40 -17.51
C PHE A 249 -4.30 -14.23 -18.99
N ILE A 250 -3.55 -13.18 -19.33
CA ILE A 250 -3.12 -12.91 -20.71
C ILE A 250 -1.90 -13.75 -21.08
N THR A 251 -1.01 -13.99 -20.13
CA THR A 251 0.26 -14.70 -20.33
C THR A 251 0.30 -16.01 -19.50
N ASP A 252 1.06 -16.02 -18.43
CA ASP A 252 1.19 -17.15 -17.51
C ASP A 252 1.57 -16.71 -16.08
N ASP A 253 1.67 -17.69 -15.17
CA ASP A 253 1.97 -17.43 -13.77
C ASP A 253 3.45 -17.12 -13.51
N HIS A 254 4.35 -17.50 -14.43
CA HIS A 254 5.77 -17.14 -14.37
C HIS A 254 5.97 -15.63 -14.56
N GLU A 255 5.33 -15.06 -15.58
CA GLU A 255 5.36 -13.62 -15.84
C GLU A 255 4.70 -12.83 -14.69
N ALA A 256 3.60 -13.37 -14.13
CA ALA A 256 2.98 -12.81 -12.94
C ALA A 256 3.93 -12.83 -11.73
N GLY A 257 4.70 -13.89 -11.54
CA GLY A 257 5.73 -14.02 -10.49
C GLY A 257 6.88 -13.03 -10.67
N SER A 258 7.34 -12.83 -11.91
CA SER A 258 8.34 -11.81 -12.26
C SER A 258 7.86 -10.40 -11.88
N TYR A 259 6.67 -10.03 -12.33
CA TYR A 259 6.04 -8.75 -12.02
C TYR A 259 5.81 -8.56 -10.52
N ALA A 260 5.28 -9.58 -9.83
CA ALA A 260 5.04 -9.55 -8.39
C ALA A 260 6.32 -9.32 -7.60
N THR A 261 7.42 -9.99 -7.98
CA THR A 261 8.74 -9.83 -7.35
C THR A 261 9.27 -8.41 -7.52
N ALA A 262 9.21 -7.87 -8.74
CA ALA A 262 9.63 -6.51 -9.03
C ALA A 262 8.81 -5.47 -8.25
N THR A 263 7.49 -5.63 -8.20
CA THR A 263 6.59 -4.71 -7.48
C THR A 263 6.79 -4.74 -5.97
N ARG A 264 7.14 -5.89 -5.37
CA ARG A 264 7.43 -5.97 -3.92
C ARG A 264 8.62 -5.12 -3.52
N VAL A 265 9.71 -5.15 -4.30
CA VAL A 265 10.88 -4.29 -4.03
C VAL A 265 10.46 -2.81 -4.09
N PHE A 266 9.71 -2.42 -5.11
CA PHE A 266 9.19 -1.06 -5.26
C PHE A 266 8.28 -0.65 -4.10
N GLN A 267 7.36 -1.53 -3.65
CA GLN A 267 6.41 -1.24 -2.57
C GLN A 267 7.08 -0.90 -1.24
N VAL A 268 8.19 -1.56 -0.91
CA VAL A 268 8.98 -1.25 0.30
C VAL A 268 9.54 0.17 0.23
N ILE A 269 10.04 0.56 -0.94
CA ILE A 269 10.67 1.86 -1.15
C ILE A 269 9.63 3.00 -1.17
N ILE A 270 8.55 2.82 -1.92
CA ILE A 270 7.49 3.84 -2.01
C ILE A 270 6.75 4.05 -0.68
N ALA A 271 6.74 3.05 0.20
CA ALA A 271 6.18 3.18 1.55
C ALA A 271 6.87 4.29 2.37
N LEU A 272 8.18 4.48 2.20
CA LEU A 272 8.92 5.58 2.85
C LEU A 272 8.46 6.94 2.34
N VAL A 273 8.25 7.09 1.03
CA VAL A 273 7.71 8.32 0.43
C VAL A 273 6.28 8.58 0.93
N SER A 274 5.46 7.52 1.00
CA SER A 274 4.08 7.59 1.50
C SER A 274 4.01 8.03 2.96
N ALA A 275 4.94 7.57 3.81
CA ALA A 275 5.03 7.99 5.20
C ALA A 275 5.33 9.49 5.33
N LEU A 276 6.28 10.00 4.52
CA LEU A 276 6.62 11.42 4.49
C LEU A 276 5.44 12.28 4.01
N THR A 277 4.77 11.86 2.93
CA THR A 277 3.59 12.58 2.42
C THR A 277 2.44 12.57 3.43
N GLY A 278 2.22 11.46 4.12
CA GLY A 278 1.17 11.33 5.14
C GLY A 278 1.29 12.32 6.28
N VAL A 279 2.51 12.59 6.76
CA VAL A 279 2.78 13.59 7.82
C VAL A 279 2.45 15.02 7.37
N MET A 280 2.56 15.31 6.07
CA MET A 280 2.32 16.65 5.53
C MET A 280 0.82 16.98 5.34
N ILE A 281 -0.05 15.98 5.17
CA ILE A 281 -1.49 16.19 4.88
C ILE A 281 -2.18 17.08 5.92
N PRO A 282 -2.08 16.83 7.24
CA PRO A 282 -2.74 17.69 8.25
C PRO A 282 -2.20 19.11 8.22
N ARG A 283 -0.88 19.28 8.02
CA ARG A 283 -0.25 20.60 7.95
C ARG A 283 -0.75 21.41 6.77
N MET A 284 -0.83 20.79 5.59
CA MET A 284 -1.36 21.42 4.37
C MET A 284 -2.84 21.81 4.54
N SER A 285 -3.66 20.94 5.16
CA SER A 285 -5.08 21.22 5.43
C SER A 285 -5.28 22.47 6.30
N VAL A 286 -4.44 22.64 7.33
CA VAL A 286 -4.49 23.85 8.21
C VAL A 286 -4.09 25.10 7.42
N LEU A 287 -2.98 25.05 6.68
CA LEU A 287 -2.49 26.19 5.91
C LEU A 287 -3.48 26.65 4.83
N MET A 288 -4.13 25.71 4.16
CA MET A 288 -5.15 26.00 3.15
C MET A 288 -6.40 26.64 3.79
N LYS A 289 -6.84 26.13 4.96
CA LYS A 289 -7.95 26.70 5.72
C LYS A 289 -7.65 28.14 6.19
N GLU A 290 -6.39 28.44 6.52
CA GLU A 290 -5.91 29.77 6.92
C GLU A 290 -5.63 30.70 5.74
N GLY A 291 -5.77 30.25 4.48
CA GLY A 291 -5.48 31.03 3.28
C GLY A 291 -3.97 31.30 3.04
N LYS A 292 -3.09 30.58 3.72
CA LYS A 292 -1.61 30.78 3.64
C LYS A 292 -0.99 30.05 2.45
N PHE A 293 -1.43 30.40 1.24
CA PHE A 293 -1.02 29.69 0.00
C PHE A 293 0.47 29.79 -0.31
N ASP A 294 1.15 30.89 0.11
CA ASP A 294 2.61 31.02 -0.04
C ASP A 294 3.36 29.93 0.75
N GLN A 295 2.89 29.64 1.96
CA GLN A 295 3.47 28.55 2.75
C GLN A 295 3.15 27.19 2.15
N VAL A 296 1.95 26.99 1.59
CA VAL A 296 1.59 25.76 0.86
C VAL A 296 2.55 25.53 -0.29
N ARG A 297 2.84 26.56 -1.11
CA ARG A 297 3.80 26.48 -2.22
C ARG A 297 5.22 26.16 -1.73
N ALA A 298 5.65 26.80 -0.65
CA ALA A 298 6.97 26.54 -0.05
C ALA A 298 7.12 25.10 0.46
N TYR A 299 6.10 24.56 1.16
CA TYR A 299 6.11 23.17 1.62
C TYR A 299 6.03 22.17 0.47
N ALA A 300 5.21 22.43 -0.56
CA ALA A 300 5.18 21.61 -1.77
C ALA A 300 6.54 21.54 -2.45
N SER A 301 7.20 22.69 -2.63
CA SER A 301 8.56 22.77 -3.19
C SER A 301 9.57 22.00 -2.34
N ALA A 302 9.47 22.07 -1.00
CA ALA A 302 10.33 21.31 -0.09
C ALA A 302 10.09 19.80 -0.21
N SER A 303 8.82 19.37 -0.36
CA SER A 303 8.45 17.97 -0.57
C SER A 303 9.02 17.44 -1.89
N PHE A 304 8.98 18.22 -2.97
CA PHE A 304 9.62 17.84 -4.25
C PHE A 304 11.14 17.75 -4.14
N ARG A 305 11.79 18.69 -3.44
CA ARG A 305 13.24 18.61 -3.21
C ARG A 305 13.61 17.33 -2.46
N LEU A 306 12.85 17.00 -1.43
CA LEU A 306 13.05 15.79 -0.65
C LEU A 306 12.82 14.53 -1.49
N LEU A 307 11.76 14.51 -2.32
CA LEU A 307 11.48 13.41 -3.23
C LEU A 307 12.64 13.16 -4.19
N PHE A 308 13.14 14.20 -4.87
CA PHE A 308 14.22 14.03 -5.85
C PHE A 308 15.55 13.69 -5.20
N TRP A 309 15.83 14.24 -4.04
CA TRP A 309 17.00 13.89 -3.25
C TRP A 309 17.01 12.40 -2.87
N PHE A 310 15.85 11.86 -2.48
CA PHE A 310 15.71 10.47 -2.11
C PHE A 310 15.63 9.53 -3.33
N ALA A 311 14.83 9.89 -4.34
CA ALA A 311 14.54 9.01 -5.47
C ALA A 311 15.76 8.82 -6.40
N ALA A 312 16.56 9.87 -6.64
CA ALA A 312 17.68 9.80 -7.56
C ALA A 312 18.71 8.71 -7.20
N PRO A 313 19.27 8.65 -5.96
CA PRO A 313 20.19 7.58 -5.59
C PRO A 313 19.53 6.20 -5.60
N VAL A 314 18.27 6.10 -5.17
CA VAL A 314 17.55 4.82 -5.11
C VAL A 314 17.31 4.25 -6.50
N ILE A 315 16.91 5.07 -7.46
CA ILE A 315 16.72 4.63 -8.85
C ILE A 315 18.06 4.22 -9.45
N CYS A 316 19.12 5.06 -9.34
CA CYS A 316 20.43 4.70 -9.86
C CYS A 316 20.98 3.41 -9.25
N PHE A 317 20.80 3.22 -7.95
CA PHE A 317 21.20 1.99 -7.27
C PHE A 317 20.43 0.78 -7.81
N ALA A 318 19.10 0.92 -7.96
CA ALA A 318 18.27 -0.14 -8.50
C ALA A 318 18.62 -0.48 -9.95
N GLU A 319 18.87 0.52 -10.81
CA GLU A 319 19.24 0.30 -12.22
C GLU A 319 20.56 -0.46 -12.38
N ILE A 320 21.56 -0.07 -11.59
CA ILE A 320 22.91 -0.66 -11.69
C ILE A 320 22.93 -2.06 -11.06
N PHE A 321 22.37 -2.18 -9.85
CA PHE A 321 22.46 -3.40 -9.04
C PHE A 321 21.19 -4.27 -9.09
N ALA A 322 20.30 -4.08 -10.08
CA ALA A 322 19.09 -4.88 -10.23
C ALA A 322 19.36 -6.40 -10.18
N PRO A 323 20.37 -6.96 -10.88
CA PRO A 323 20.68 -8.38 -10.80
C PRO A 323 21.03 -8.82 -9.37
N ASP A 324 21.86 -8.03 -8.68
CA ASP A 324 22.29 -8.35 -7.32
C ASP A 324 21.14 -8.26 -6.33
N ILE A 325 20.29 -7.23 -6.48
CA ILE A 325 19.11 -7.03 -5.62
C ILE A 325 18.12 -8.19 -5.79
N ILE A 326 17.78 -8.54 -7.03
CA ILE A 326 16.85 -9.64 -7.30
C ILE A 326 17.40 -10.98 -6.80
N ARG A 327 18.67 -11.30 -7.08
CA ARG A 327 19.29 -12.54 -6.61
C ARG A 327 19.41 -12.60 -5.09
N LEU A 328 19.70 -11.49 -4.43
CA LEU A 328 19.73 -11.41 -2.97
C LEU A 328 18.32 -11.58 -2.38
N PHE A 329 17.33 -10.90 -2.96
CA PHE A 329 15.96 -10.81 -2.44
C PHE A 329 15.11 -12.03 -2.80
N ALA A 330 15.22 -12.55 -4.04
CA ALA A 330 14.38 -13.64 -4.54
C ALA A 330 15.13 -14.94 -4.84
N GLY A 331 16.42 -14.87 -5.14
CA GLY A 331 17.23 -16.01 -5.53
C GLY A 331 17.53 -16.08 -7.02
N SER A 332 18.31 -17.09 -7.45
CA SER A 332 18.82 -17.24 -8.82
C SER A 332 17.75 -17.63 -9.86
N GLY A 333 16.58 -18.08 -9.45
CA GLY A 333 15.46 -18.43 -10.35
C GLY A 333 14.55 -17.27 -10.73
N PHE A 334 14.93 -16.00 -10.43
CA PHE A 334 14.11 -14.82 -10.63
C PHE A 334 14.76 -13.78 -11.55
N ASP A 335 15.69 -14.20 -12.41
CA ASP A 335 16.41 -13.26 -13.28
C ASP A 335 15.46 -12.52 -14.25
N ASP A 336 14.33 -13.12 -14.62
CA ASP A 336 13.30 -12.49 -15.45
C ASP A 336 12.59 -11.30 -14.74
N ALA A 337 12.67 -11.19 -13.42
CA ALA A 337 12.19 -10.04 -12.67
C ALA A 337 13.13 -8.81 -12.71
N ILE A 338 14.35 -8.96 -13.26
CA ILE A 338 15.37 -7.88 -13.28
C ILE A 338 14.90 -6.71 -14.14
N LEU A 339 14.46 -6.97 -15.37
CA LEU A 339 14.01 -5.91 -16.28
C LEU A 339 12.71 -5.26 -15.81
N PRO A 340 11.67 -6.00 -15.40
CA PRO A 340 10.50 -5.41 -14.74
C PRO A 340 10.85 -4.53 -13.54
N MET A 341 11.80 -4.94 -12.68
CA MET A 341 12.23 -4.16 -11.53
C MET A 341 12.87 -2.84 -11.94
N ARG A 342 13.76 -2.83 -12.92
CA ARG A 342 14.35 -1.60 -13.45
C ARG A 342 13.28 -0.63 -13.92
N ILE A 343 12.35 -1.09 -14.74
CA ILE A 343 11.28 -0.25 -15.29
C ILE A 343 10.39 0.31 -14.15
N ILE A 344 9.98 -0.53 -13.20
CA ILE A 344 9.14 -0.09 -12.08
C ILE A 344 9.86 0.92 -11.18
N MET A 345 11.18 0.82 -11.01
CA MET A 345 11.91 1.77 -10.16
C MET A 345 11.86 3.21 -10.68
N LEU A 346 11.75 3.42 -11.99
CA LEU A 346 11.54 4.76 -12.56
C LEU A 346 10.23 5.40 -12.08
N GLN A 347 9.25 4.58 -11.72
CA GLN A 347 7.95 5.02 -11.21
C GLN A 347 8.04 5.74 -9.85
N LEU A 348 9.15 5.57 -9.12
CA LEU A 348 9.35 6.21 -7.81
C LEU A 348 9.19 7.73 -7.87
N ILE A 349 9.65 8.38 -8.94
CA ILE A 349 9.47 9.81 -9.16
C ILE A 349 8.03 10.14 -9.51
N ILE A 350 7.41 9.35 -10.39
CA ILE A 350 6.04 9.61 -10.89
C ILE A 350 5.03 9.46 -9.76
N VAL A 351 5.03 8.31 -9.07
CA VAL A 351 4.14 8.04 -7.94
C VAL A 351 4.45 8.95 -6.75
N GLY A 352 5.72 9.24 -6.50
CA GLY A 352 6.11 10.18 -5.45
C GLY A 352 5.60 11.60 -5.70
N ALA A 353 5.69 12.07 -6.95
CA ALA A 353 5.15 13.37 -7.36
C ALA A 353 3.62 13.39 -7.33
N GLU A 354 2.97 12.30 -7.79
CA GLU A 354 1.52 12.12 -7.69
C GLU A 354 1.05 12.22 -6.22
N GLN A 355 1.72 11.53 -5.30
CA GLN A 355 1.39 11.60 -3.88
C GLN A 355 1.51 13.02 -3.31
N ILE A 356 2.51 13.81 -3.73
CA ILE A 356 2.62 15.21 -3.33
C ILE A 356 1.44 16.02 -3.89
N ILE A 357 1.16 15.90 -5.18
CA ILE A 357 0.14 16.69 -5.86
C ILE A 357 -1.27 16.29 -5.40
N VAL A 358 -1.59 15.01 -5.39
CA VAL A 358 -2.94 14.55 -5.04
C VAL A 358 -3.15 14.56 -3.53
N ARG A 359 -2.26 13.89 -2.75
CA ARG A 359 -2.50 13.70 -1.31
C ARG A 359 -2.18 14.94 -0.47
N GLN A 360 -1.10 15.69 -0.79
CA GLN A 360 -0.74 16.87 -0.02
C GLN A 360 -1.42 18.15 -0.50
N LEU A 361 -1.86 18.25 -1.77
CA LEU A 361 -2.43 19.47 -2.32
C LEU A 361 -3.93 19.31 -2.66
N LEU A 362 -4.32 18.42 -3.57
CA LEU A 362 -5.70 18.34 -4.05
C LEU A 362 -6.69 17.83 -2.98
N ILE A 363 -6.33 16.83 -2.18
CA ILE A 363 -7.19 16.32 -1.10
C ILE A 363 -7.45 17.41 -0.04
N PRO A 364 -6.44 18.10 0.53
CA PRO A 364 -6.68 19.19 1.47
C PRO A 364 -7.40 20.39 0.86
N TYR A 365 -7.22 20.64 -0.44
CA TYR A 365 -7.93 21.70 -1.18
C TYR A 365 -9.38 21.33 -1.53
N ARG A 366 -9.77 20.04 -1.32
CA ARG A 366 -11.10 19.47 -1.63
C ARG A 366 -11.47 19.52 -3.11
N SER A 367 -10.48 19.29 -3.98
CA SER A 367 -10.70 19.22 -5.44
C SER A 367 -11.06 17.79 -5.87
N ASP A 368 -12.12 17.23 -5.27
CA ASP A 368 -12.51 15.82 -5.47
C ASP A 368 -12.81 15.51 -6.96
N ASN A 369 -13.44 16.44 -7.67
CA ASN A 369 -13.73 16.28 -9.10
C ASN A 369 -12.47 16.15 -9.98
N ALA A 370 -11.38 16.83 -9.60
CA ALA A 370 -10.11 16.72 -10.31
C ALA A 370 -9.48 15.35 -10.11
N ILE A 371 -9.53 14.85 -8.87
CA ILE A 371 -9.00 13.53 -8.52
C ILE A 371 -9.77 12.43 -9.26
N VAL A 372 -11.10 12.54 -9.32
CA VAL A 372 -11.94 11.60 -10.07
C VAL A 372 -11.63 11.62 -11.58
N ARG A 373 -11.52 12.82 -12.18
CA ARG A 373 -11.14 12.94 -13.61
C ARG A 373 -9.77 12.33 -13.90
N ALA A 374 -8.79 12.61 -13.04
CA ALA A 374 -7.46 12.02 -13.16
C ALA A 374 -7.49 10.50 -13.07
N GLY A 375 -8.23 9.94 -12.10
CA GLY A 375 -8.40 8.51 -11.92
C GLY A 375 -9.08 7.83 -13.11
N ILE A 376 -10.16 8.43 -13.66
CA ILE A 376 -10.84 7.91 -14.86
C ILE A 376 -9.88 7.85 -16.05
N LEU A 377 -9.08 8.92 -16.28
CA LEU A 377 -8.10 8.91 -17.35
C LEU A 377 -7.02 7.84 -17.12
N GLY A 378 -6.53 7.69 -15.89
CA GLY A 378 -5.58 6.64 -15.55
C GLY A 378 -6.10 5.24 -15.85
N VAL A 379 -7.35 4.94 -15.49
CA VAL A 379 -8.02 3.67 -15.81
C VAL A 379 -8.18 3.48 -17.33
N ALA A 380 -8.57 4.53 -18.05
CA ALA A 380 -8.74 4.46 -19.50
C ALA A 380 -7.39 4.17 -20.20
N VAL A 381 -6.31 4.86 -19.81
CA VAL A 381 -4.97 4.62 -20.33
C VAL A 381 -4.50 3.20 -19.99
N TRP A 382 -4.70 2.77 -18.73
CA TRP A 382 -4.39 1.42 -18.30
C TRP A 382 -5.10 0.37 -19.16
N LEU A 383 -6.41 0.50 -19.38
CA LEU A 383 -7.19 -0.46 -20.14
C LEU A 383 -6.71 -0.57 -21.59
N VAL A 384 -6.56 0.56 -22.27
CA VAL A 384 -6.15 0.59 -23.68
C VAL A 384 -4.74 0.02 -23.86
N LEU A 385 -3.80 0.45 -23.01
CA LEU A 385 -2.42 -0.01 -23.13
C LEU A 385 -2.22 -1.44 -22.63
N THR A 386 -3.04 -1.94 -21.71
CA THR A 386 -3.01 -3.35 -21.31
C THR A 386 -3.30 -4.26 -22.51
N ILE A 387 -4.35 -3.96 -23.26
CA ILE A 387 -4.73 -4.74 -24.46
C ILE A 387 -3.64 -4.66 -25.53
N ALA A 388 -2.99 -3.50 -25.67
CA ALA A 388 -1.99 -3.28 -26.72
C ALA A 388 -0.59 -3.85 -26.37
N LEU A 389 -0.14 -3.71 -25.12
CA LEU A 389 1.26 -3.97 -24.74
C LEU A 389 1.47 -5.28 -23.99
N VAL A 390 0.52 -5.70 -23.15
CA VAL A 390 0.73 -6.88 -22.29
C VAL A 390 0.85 -8.17 -23.11
N PRO A 391 0.06 -8.44 -24.16
CA PRO A 391 0.22 -9.66 -24.96
C PRO A 391 1.58 -9.78 -25.66
N ALA A 392 2.24 -8.65 -25.98
CA ALA A 392 3.49 -8.61 -26.71
C ALA A 392 4.73 -8.51 -25.79
N LEU A 393 4.59 -7.80 -24.65
CA LEU A 393 5.71 -7.46 -23.76
C LEU A 393 5.58 -8.08 -22.37
N HIS A 394 4.53 -8.83 -22.10
CA HIS A 394 4.28 -9.58 -20.86
C HIS A 394 4.44 -8.73 -19.60
N SER A 395 5.26 -9.15 -18.62
CA SER A 395 5.55 -8.42 -17.38
C SER A 395 6.14 -7.02 -17.62
N VAL A 396 7.00 -6.89 -18.63
CA VAL A 396 7.56 -5.58 -19.05
C VAL A 396 6.46 -4.66 -19.55
N GLY A 397 5.55 -5.19 -20.38
CA GLY A 397 4.36 -4.45 -20.87
C GLY A 397 3.51 -3.95 -19.70
N THR A 398 3.27 -4.80 -18.72
CA THR A 398 2.49 -4.44 -17.51
C THR A 398 3.15 -3.32 -16.71
N CYS A 399 4.50 -3.33 -16.58
CA CYS A 399 5.24 -2.24 -15.95
C CYS A 399 5.07 -0.91 -16.71
N LEU A 400 5.20 -0.93 -18.04
CA LEU A 400 5.03 0.25 -18.88
C LEU A 400 3.60 0.79 -18.84
N VAL A 401 2.60 -0.08 -18.83
CA VAL A 401 1.19 0.28 -18.67
C VAL A 401 0.96 0.99 -17.35
N TRP A 402 1.51 0.48 -16.26
CA TRP A 402 1.37 1.13 -14.95
C TRP A 402 2.03 2.51 -14.95
N ILE A 403 3.25 2.65 -15.47
CA ILE A 403 3.93 3.94 -15.62
C ILE A 403 3.07 4.93 -16.41
N ALA A 404 2.52 4.51 -17.54
CA ALA A 404 1.71 5.36 -18.41
C ALA A 404 0.42 5.82 -17.72
N ALA A 405 -0.25 4.93 -16.99
CA ALA A 405 -1.46 5.24 -16.23
C ALA A 405 -1.18 6.27 -15.13
N GLU A 406 -0.12 6.07 -14.32
CA GLU A 406 0.26 7.02 -13.27
C GLU A 406 0.73 8.36 -13.83
N LEU A 407 1.43 8.34 -14.97
CA LEU A 407 1.83 9.57 -15.65
C LEU A 407 0.61 10.37 -16.14
N ALA A 408 -0.41 9.70 -16.66
CA ALA A 408 -1.68 10.33 -17.06
C ALA A 408 -2.38 10.98 -15.86
N VAL A 409 -2.45 10.28 -14.72
CA VAL A 409 -2.98 10.82 -13.45
C VAL A 409 -2.17 12.04 -13.02
N LEU A 410 -0.83 11.95 -13.00
CA LEU A 410 0.07 13.03 -12.61
C LEU A 410 -0.10 14.28 -13.49
N ILE A 411 -0.25 14.12 -14.81
CA ILE A 411 -0.45 15.23 -15.75
C ILE A 411 -1.75 15.98 -15.43
N VAL A 412 -2.88 15.27 -15.32
CA VAL A 412 -4.18 15.89 -15.01
C VAL A 412 -4.14 16.58 -13.64
N ALA A 413 -3.62 15.91 -12.63
CA ALA A 413 -3.50 16.46 -11.29
C ALA A 413 -2.59 17.72 -11.26
N THR A 414 -1.49 17.73 -12.03
CA THR A 414 -0.58 18.89 -12.15
C THR A 414 -1.27 20.07 -12.83
N ILE A 415 -2.04 19.83 -13.90
CA ILE A 415 -2.81 20.89 -14.58
C ILE A 415 -3.79 21.54 -13.62
N GLU A 416 -4.49 20.73 -12.82
CA GLU A 416 -5.46 21.24 -11.84
C GLU A 416 -4.81 22.03 -10.71
N THR A 417 -3.72 21.53 -10.12
CA THR A 417 -2.99 22.27 -9.06
C THR A 417 -2.37 23.57 -9.57
N ARG A 418 -1.92 23.60 -10.81
CA ARG A 418 -1.44 24.84 -11.44
C ARG A 418 -2.55 25.89 -11.58
N ARG A 419 -3.78 25.44 -11.92
CA ARG A 419 -4.94 26.34 -12.07
C ARG A 419 -5.47 26.86 -10.74
N SER A 420 -5.50 26.00 -9.70
CA SER A 420 -6.18 26.29 -8.45
C SER A 420 -5.25 26.82 -7.34
N LEU A 421 -3.98 26.40 -7.32
CA LEU A 421 -3.01 26.70 -6.25
C LEU A 421 -1.74 27.38 -6.74
N ASP A 422 -1.60 27.57 -8.07
CA ASP A 422 -0.36 28.05 -8.72
C ASP A 422 0.87 27.21 -8.34
N VAL A 423 0.66 25.89 -8.22
CA VAL A 423 1.72 24.90 -8.01
C VAL A 423 1.86 24.04 -9.25
N SER A 424 3.06 24.00 -9.81
CA SER A 424 3.41 23.16 -10.96
C SER A 424 4.48 22.15 -10.60
N PHE A 425 4.60 21.10 -11.41
CA PHE A 425 5.72 20.15 -11.31
C PHE A 425 7.03 20.91 -11.55
N PRO A 426 8.03 20.81 -10.66
CA PRO A 426 9.27 21.61 -10.73
C PRO A 426 10.26 20.99 -11.73
N PHE A 427 9.95 21.11 -13.03
CA PHE A 427 10.69 20.47 -14.11
C PHE A 427 12.18 20.84 -14.14
N ARG A 428 12.51 22.09 -13.80
CA ARG A 428 13.93 22.53 -13.69
C ARG A 428 14.67 21.74 -12.61
N LEU A 429 14.04 21.55 -11.46
CA LEU A 429 14.64 20.78 -10.36
C LEU A 429 14.78 19.30 -10.74
N PHE A 430 13.80 18.75 -11.45
CA PHE A 430 13.85 17.38 -11.98
C PHE A 430 15.04 17.20 -12.94
N LEU A 431 15.24 18.11 -13.92
CA LEU A 431 16.37 18.05 -14.85
C LEU A 431 17.71 18.17 -14.13
N LEU A 432 17.82 19.07 -13.14
CA LEU A 432 19.01 19.17 -12.31
C LEU A 432 19.26 17.86 -11.53
N SER A 433 18.22 17.26 -11.01
CA SER A 433 18.34 15.97 -10.32
C SER A 433 18.83 14.87 -11.27
N CYS A 434 18.35 14.83 -12.50
CA CYS A 434 18.86 13.91 -13.53
C CYS A 434 20.37 14.15 -13.81
N LEU A 435 20.82 15.42 -13.85
CA LEU A 435 22.25 15.71 -14.02
C LEU A 435 23.08 15.20 -12.84
N TYR A 436 22.58 15.33 -11.61
CA TYR A 436 23.25 14.84 -10.41
C TYR A 436 23.21 13.30 -10.26
N THR A 437 22.55 12.57 -11.16
CA THR A 437 22.64 11.09 -11.21
C THR A 437 23.93 10.60 -11.84
N LEU A 438 24.62 11.40 -12.67
CA LEU A 438 25.84 10.99 -13.36
C LEU A 438 26.94 10.48 -12.41
N PRO A 439 27.27 11.17 -11.28
CA PRO A 439 28.24 10.64 -10.33
C PRO A 439 27.80 9.32 -9.67
N TYR A 440 26.48 9.09 -9.46
CA TYR A 440 26.02 7.80 -8.96
C TYR A 440 26.30 6.68 -9.94
N LEU A 441 26.14 6.92 -11.27
CA LEU A 441 26.48 5.95 -12.29
C LEU A 441 27.98 5.61 -12.25
N LEU A 442 28.86 6.63 -12.13
CA LEU A 442 30.29 6.44 -12.02
C LEU A 442 30.68 5.67 -10.75
N LEU A 443 30.10 6.01 -9.61
CA LEU A 443 30.31 5.30 -8.34
C LEU A 443 29.83 3.84 -8.43
N GLY A 444 28.69 3.61 -9.06
CA GLY A 444 28.17 2.25 -9.29
C GLY A 444 29.07 1.43 -10.19
N LEU A 445 29.50 1.96 -11.33
CA LEU A 445 30.45 1.28 -12.22
C LEU A 445 31.79 0.99 -11.54
N PHE A 446 32.28 1.94 -10.72
CA PHE A 446 33.49 1.74 -9.91
C PHE A 446 33.33 0.56 -8.93
N THR A 447 32.18 0.42 -8.26
CA THR A 447 31.95 -0.73 -7.35
C THR A 447 31.80 -2.06 -8.09
N LEU A 448 31.23 -2.05 -9.30
CA LEU A 448 31.18 -3.25 -10.16
C LEU A 448 32.58 -3.71 -10.57
N TRP A 449 33.49 -2.76 -10.82
CA TRP A 449 34.87 -3.07 -11.16
C TRP A 449 35.71 -3.52 -9.95
N MET A 450 35.40 -3.00 -8.74
CA MET A 450 36.19 -3.21 -7.53
C MET A 450 36.07 -4.63 -6.95
N THR A 451 34.89 -5.27 -7.06
CA THR A 451 34.64 -6.56 -6.42
C THR A 451 33.53 -7.37 -7.10
N ASP A 452 33.76 -8.69 -7.20
CA ASP A 452 32.78 -9.66 -7.69
C ASP A 452 31.87 -10.19 -6.57
N LEU A 453 32.23 -9.95 -5.29
CA LEU A 453 31.45 -10.40 -4.15
C LEU A 453 30.17 -9.56 -4.02
N MET A 454 29.02 -10.11 -4.42
CA MET A 454 27.71 -9.45 -4.47
C MET A 454 27.38 -8.65 -3.20
N VAL A 455 27.47 -9.27 -2.04
CA VAL A 455 27.11 -8.63 -0.76
C VAL A 455 28.05 -7.46 -0.43
N LEU A 456 29.37 -7.66 -0.62
CA LEU A 456 30.37 -6.61 -0.37
C LEU A 456 30.18 -5.44 -1.33
N ARG A 457 29.89 -5.71 -2.60
CA ARG A 457 29.58 -4.74 -3.62
C ARG A 457 28.38 -3.87 -3.25
N LEU A 458 27.26 -4.49 -2.83
CA LEU A 458 26.08 -3.77 -2.40
C LEU A 458 26.34 -2.91 -1.16
N ILE A 459 27.14 -3.38 -0.19
CA ILE A 459 27.49 -2.60 1.00
C ILE A 459 28.35 -1.39 0.62
N ILE A 460 29.42 -1.58 -0.16
CA ILE A 460 30.30 -0.48 -0.58
C ILE A 460 29.52 0.54 -1.40
N ALA A 461 28.71 0.10 -2.37
CA ALA A 461 27.87 0.96 -3.17
C ALA A 461 26.89 1.77 -2.29
N SER A 462 26.24 1.12 -1.32
CA SER A 462 25.32 1.81 -0.40
C SER A 462 26.02 2.92 0.38
N ILE A 463 27.22 2.65 0.90
CA ILE A 463 28.00 3.64 1.65
C ILE A 463 28.37 4.84 0.74
N LEU A 464 28.87 4.59 -0.47
CA LEU A 464 29.25 5.62 -1.42
C LEU A 464 28.05 6.46 -1.88
N PHE A 465 26.92 5.80 -2.17
CA PHE A 465 25.69 6.48 -2.58
C PHE A 465 25.12 7.36 -1.48
N ILE A 466 25.10 6.86 -0.23
CA ILE A 466 24.66 7.66 0.93
C ILE A 466 25.60 8.85 1.17
N ALA A 467 26.92 8.64 1.09
CA ALA A 467 27.89 9.73 1.27
C ALA A 467 27.70 10.84 0.22
N TYR A 468 27.52 10.47 -1.04
CA TYR A 468 27.26 11.44 -2.10
C TYR A 468 25.86 12.09 -1.97
N ALA A 469 24.83 11.35 -1.56
CA ALA A 469 23.50 11.90 -1.28
C ALA A 469 23.55 12.97 -0.16
N LEU A 470 24.30 12.71 0.91
CA LEU A 470 24.48 13.69 2.00
C LEU A 470 25.25 14.92 1.54
N LEU A 471 26.22 14.75 0.65
CA LEU A 471 26.94 15.89 0.04
C LEU A 471 26.01 16.75 -0.83
N LEU A 472 25.14 16.11 -1.63
CA LEU A 472 24.12 16.81 -2.43
C LEU A 472 23.09 17.51 -1.53
N GLU A 473 22.68 16.88 -0.43
CA GLU A 473 21.79 17.54 0.54
C GLU A 473 22.39 18.83 1.06
N TYR A 474 23.64 18.80 1.48
CA TYR A 474 24.33 19.98 2.01
C TYR A 474 24.50 21.09 0.98
N LYS A 475 24.89 20.76 -0.26
CA LYS A 475 25.23 21.75 -1.29
C LYS A 475 24.04 22.21 -2.13
N VAL A 476 23.11 21.31 -2.46
CA VAL A 476 22.10 21.50 -3.52
C VAL A 476 20.69 21.56 -2.97
N TYR A 477 20.22 20.44 -2.39
CA TYR A 477 18.80 20.29 -2.04
C TYR A 477 18.39 21.09 -0.81
N ARG A 478 19.28 21.17 0.19
CA ARG A 478 19.09 21.91 1.43
C ARG A 478 17.72 21.68 2.06
N THR A 479 17.32 20.39 2.16
CA THR A 479 16.02 19.99 2.73
C THR A 479 15.96 20.18 4.23
N GLY A 480 17.11 20.38 4.89
CA GLY A 480 17.23 20.52 6.34
C GLY A 480 17.43 19.19 7.09
N ILE A 481 17.49 18.06 6.39
CA ILE A 481 17.70 16.74 7.02
C ILE A 481 19.04 16.69 7.76
N VAL A 482 20.12 17.23 7.18
CA VAL A 482 21.44 17.24 7.81
C VAL A 482 21.44 18.09 9.10
N GLU A 483 20.68 19.19 9.13
CA GLU A 483 20.52 20.01 10.33
C GLU A 483 19.70 19.28 11.41
N MET A 484 18.68 18.51 11.01
CA MET A 484 17.91 17.65 11.92
C MET A 484 18.79 16.55 12.54
N ILE A 485 19.62 15.88 11.74
CA ILE A 485 20.55 14.83 12.21
C ILE A 485 21.59 15.42 13.18
N LYS A 486 22.08 16.63 12.93
CA LYS A 486 23.03 17.33 13.83
C LYS A 486 22.40 17.88 15.11
N GLY A 487 21.11 17.67 15.34
CA GLY A 487 20.41 18.14 16.55
C GLY A 487 20.26 19.65 16.65
N ASN A 488 20.56 20.40 15.58
CA ASN A 488 20.45 21.86 15.56
C ASN A 488 18.99 22.27 15.29
N LYS A 489 18.24 22.60 16.34
CA LYS A 489 16.83 23.03 16.31
C LYS A 489 16.56 24.38 15.63
N LYS A 490 17.50 24.94 14.88
CA LYS A 490 17.29 26.20 14.14
C LYS A 490 16.91 25.93 12.70
N VAL A 491 15.67 25.49 12.48
CA VAL A 491 15.02 25.72 11.19
C VAL A 491 14.80 27.23 11.10
N LYS A 492 15.67 27.94 10.42
CA LYS A 492 15.47 29.36 10.09
C LYS A 492 14.20 29.50 9.26
N ARG A 493 13.33 30.38 9.74
CA ARG A 493 12.12 30.90 9.09
C ARG A 493 12.39 31.39 7.67
#